data_9e072f6b4edcf1f2b3998ae45d8c18a3
#
_entry.id   9e072f6b4edcf1f2b3998ae45d8c18a3
#
_cell.length_a   1.000
_cell.length_b   1.000
_cell.length_c   1.000
_cell.angle_alpha   90.00
_cell.angle_beta   90.00
_cell.angle_gamma   90.00
#
_symmetry.space_group_name_H-M   'P 1'
#
loop_
_entity.id
_entity.type
_entity.pdbx_description
1 polymer ?
#
loop_
_entity_poly.entity_id
_entity_poly.type
_entity_poly.pdbx_seq_one_letter_code
_entity_poly.pdbx_strand_id
1 'polypeptide(L)'
;MQEFLIGRKAPENILEISTNGKTATQGPVPLSVSREHCKIVRNDDGTALITNINDRNATFVNGARVISKNITADDVVELGGEHYRLDTSFLKLVKLVSISHLEKVWNEFEQWEEKQKISVQRSNALKGITGLFSMFAIIISFSDFGMDLSTVKTLRIVLYTFAIISVVWTIISTFFSAPRKVREAKEREQRFYDEYVCPACKKSLGKSYRYERLVNLGECPLCKAKFKTNEF
;
A
#
# COMPACT_ATOMS: atom_id res chain seq x y z
N MET A 1 -8.56 -20.82 -21.21
CA MET A 1 -9.66 -21.06 -20.24
C MET A 1 -9.85 -22.56 -19.99
N GLN A 2 -9.93 -23.00 -18.76
CA GLN A 2 -10.13 -24.41 -18.41
C GLN A 2 -11.50 -24.56 -17.74
N GLU A 3 -12.30 -25.53 -18.24
CA GLU A 3 -13.65 -25.80 -17.80
C GLU A 3 -13.71 -27.04 -16.92
N PHE A 4 -14.48 -26.96 -15.83
CA PHE A 4 -14.74 -28.04 -14.89
C PHE A 4 -16.26 -28.23 -14.72
N LEU A 5 -16.74 -29.41 -14.94
CA LEU A 5 -18.10 -29.81 -14.60
C LEU A 5 -18.09 -30.56 -13.26
N ILE A 6 -18.95 -30.12 -12.34
CA ILE A 6 -18.99 -30.63 -10.97
C ILE A 6 -20.36 -31.21 -10.68
N GLY A 7 -20.37 -32.41 -10.17
CA GLY A 7 -21.60 -33.07 -9.80
C GLY A 7 -21.38 -34.32 -8.97
N ARG A 8 -22.47 -35.01 -8.66
CA ARG A 8 -22.48 -36.24 -7.88
C ARG A 8 -22.49 -37.47 -8.79
N LYS A 9 -21.49 -38.34 -8.65
CA LYS A 9 -21.45 -39.64 -9.32
C LYS A 9 -22.33 -40.66 -8.61
N ALA A 10 -23.25 -41.24 -9.33
CA ALA A 10 -24.08 -42.33 -8.84
C ALA A 10 -23.50 -43.69 -9.30
N PRO A 11 -23.68 -44.79 -8.56
CA PRO A 11 -24.42 -44.89 -7.30
C PRO A 11 -23.61 -44.53 -6.05
N GLU A 12 -22.29 -44.28 -6.16
CA GLU A 12 -21.36 -44.14 -5.03
C GLU A 12 -21.59 -42.88 -4.20
N ASN A 13 -22.37 -41.93 -4.73
CA ASN A 13 -22.59 -40.60 -4.12
C ASN A 13 -21.32 -39.88 -3.73
N ILE A 14 -20.33 -39.88 -4.61
CA ILE A 14 -19.07 -39.11 -4.47
C ILE A 14 -19.09 -37.90 -5.38
N LEU A 15 -18.33 -36.86 -5.01
CA LEU A 15 -18.16 -35.69 -5.88
C LEU A 15 -17.28 -36.05 -7.06
N GLU A 16 -17.77 -35.79 -8.27
CA GLU A 16 -17.04 -35.94 -9.51
C GLU A 16 -16.70 -34.54 -10.11
N ILE A 17 -15.47 -34.36 -10.49
CA ILE A 17 -14.97 -33.17 -11.15
C ILE A 17 -14.41 -33.58 -12.49
N SER A 18 -15.08 -33.18 -13.56
CA SER A 18 -14.70 -33.55 -14.94
C SER A 18 -14.11 -32.34 -15.64
N THR A 19 -12.93 -32.50 -16.31
CA THR A 19 -12.28 -31.49 -17.13
C THR A 19 -11.53 -32.12 -18.28
N ASN A 20 -11.78 -31.70 -19.51
CA ASN A 20 -11.05 -32.12 -20.72
C ASN A 20 -10.87 -33.64 -20.82
N GLY A 21 -11.95 -34.43 -20.50
CA GLY A 21 -11.93 -35.89 -20.55
C GLY A 21 -11.21 -36.57 -19.37
N LYS A 22 -10.71 -35.83 -18.40
CA LYS A 22 -10.16 -36.34 -17.13
C LYS A 22 -11.20 -36.16 -16.02
N THR A 23 -11.38 -37.17 -15.18
CA THR A 23 -12.24 -37.12 -14.02
C THR A 23 -11.43 -37.31 -12.76
N ALA A 24 -11.70 -36.50 -11.75
CA ALA A 24 -11.21 -36.64 -10.39
C ALA A 24 -12.42 -36.82 -9.47
N THR A 25 -12.28 -37.59 -8.41
CA THR A 25 -13.32 -37.78 -7.41
C THR A 25 -12.86 -37.27 -6.06
N GLN A 26 -13.77 -36.61 -5.34
CA GLN A 26 -13.58 -36.23 -3.94
C GLN A 26 -14.55 -37.05 -3.06
N GLY A 27 -14.55 -36.81 -1.77
CA GLY A 27 -15.31 -37.57 -0.80
C GLY A 27 -16.82 -37.66 -1.05
N PRO A 28 -17.56 -38.32 -0.15
CA PRO A 28 -19.00 -38.50 -0.28
C PRO A 28 -19.73 -37.16 -0.25
N VAL A 29 -20.82 -37.08 -1.04
CA VAL A 29 -21.67 -35.89 -1.11
C VAL A 29 -23.13 -36.23 -0.87
N PRO A 30 -23.91 -35.30 -0.30
CA PRO A 30 -25.33 -35.50 -0.07
C PRO A 30 -26.14 -35.58 -1.37
N LEU A 31 -27.34 -36.16 -1.28
CA LEU A 31 -28.27 -36.30 -2.42
C LEU A 31 -28.75 -34.94 -2.97
N SER A 32 -28.65 -33.88 -2.19
CA SER A 32 -28.93 -32.51 -2.59
C SER A 32 -27.90 -31.94 -3.60
N VAL A 33 -26.77 -32.65 -3.81
CA VAL A 33 -25.84 -32.33 -4.90
C VAL A 33 -26.30 -33.07 -6.16
N SER A 34 -26.62 -32.33 -7.22
CA SER A 34 -27.09 -32.91 -8.50
C SER A 34 -25.96 -33.62 -9.25
N ARG A 35 -26.29 -34.54 -10.17
CA ARG A 35 -25.32 -35.23 -11.01
C ARG A 35 -24.53 -34.27 -11.90
N GLU A 36 -25.19 -33.27 -12.44
CA GLU A 36 -24.62 -32.09 -13.07
C GLU A 36 -25.09 -30.89 -12.24
N HIS A 37 -24.25 -30.41 -11.33
CA HIS A 37 -24.65 -29.37 -10.36
C HIS A 37 -24.24 -27.98 -10.81
N CYS A 38 -22.96 -27.79 -11.04
CA CYS A 38 -22.43 -26.54 -11.47
C CYS A 38 -21.24 -26.71 -12.43
N LYS A 39 -20.99 -25.66 -13.19
CA LYS A 39 -19.88 -25.52 -14.11
C LYS A 39 -18.97 -24.43 -13.59
N ILE A 40 -17.67 -24.67 -13.59
CA ILE A 40 -16.66 -23.67 -13.24
C ILE A 40 -15.73 -23.47 -14.42
N VAL A 41 -15.57 -22.22 -14.86
CA VAL A 41 -14.63 -21.82 -15.92
C VAL A 41 -13.54 -21.01 -15.28
N ARG A 42 -12.29 -21.53 -15.30
CA ARG A 42 -11.14 -20.80 -14.82
C ARG A 42 -10.71 -19.76 -15.85
N ASN A 43 -10.59 -18.50 -15.40
CA ASN A 43 -10.13 -17.39 -16.21
C ASN A 43 -8.59 -17.31 -16.19
N ASP A 44 -8.02 -16.60 -17.17
CA ASP A 44 -6.56 -16.42 -17.28
C ASP A 44 -6.02 -15.47 -16.21
N ASP A 45 -6.87 -14.61 -15.63
CA ASP A 45 -6.53 -13.74 -14.49
C ASP A 45 -6.42 -14.50 -13.15
N GLY A 46 -6.74 -15.79 -13.15
CA GLY A 46 -6.71 -16.68 -11.97
C GLY A 46 -7.95 -16.61 -11.10
N THR A 47 -9.01 -15.92 -11.53
CA THR A 47 -10.38 -16.07 -10.99
C THR A 47 -11.07 -17.23 -11.68
N ALA A 48 -12.28 -17.58 -11.22
CA ALA A 48 -13.13 -18.52 -11.96
C ALA A 48 -14.59 -18.07 -11.93
N LEU A 49 -15.30 -18.33 -13.03
CA LEU A 49 -16.74 -18.11 -13.12
C LEU A 49 -17.44 -19.43 -12.75
N ILE A 50 -18.18 -19.46 -11.65
CA ILE A 50 -19.07 -20.55 -11.30
C ILE A 50 -20.48 -20.27 -11.83
N THR A 51 -21.10 -21.27 -12.44
CA THR A 51 -22.46 -21.19 -12.96
C THR A 51 -23.25 -22.40 -12.47
N ASN A 52 -24.37 -22.17 -11.83
CA ASN A 52 -25.32 -23.23 -11.45
C ASN A 52 -26.03 -23.77 -12.70
N ILE A 53 -25.99 -25.09 -12.91
CA ILE A 53 -26.62 -25.71 -14.09
C ILE A 53 -28.03 -26.23 -13.73
N ASN A 54 -28.19 -26.66 -12.50
CA ASN A 54 -29.42 -27.36 -12.09
C ASN A 54 -30.36 -26.42 -11.31
N ASP A 55 -31.57 -26.23 -11.82
CA ASP A 55 -32.56 -25.35 -11.20
C ASP A 55 -33.15 -25.88 -9.88
N ARG A 56 -33.11 -27.22 -9.67
CA ARG A 56 -33.65 -27.85 -8.47
C ARG A 56 -32.75 -27.66 -7.25
N ASN A 57 -31.45 -27.74 -7.45
CA ASN A 57 -30.48 -27.63 -6.38
C ASN A 57 -29.58 -26.39 -6.61
N ALA A 58 -29.47 -25.55 -5.61
CA ALA A 58 -28.78 -24.29 -5.70
C ALA A 58 -27.29 -24.44 -5.42
N THR A 59 -26.50 -23.55 -6.03
CA THR A 59 -25.13 -23.25 -5.67
C THR A 59 -25.11 -22.00 -4.82
N PHE A 60 -24.31 -22.00 -3.75
CA PHE A 60 -24.12 -20.83 -2.88
C PHE A 60 -22.65 -20.39 -2.90
N VAL A 61 -22.45 -19.07 -2.85
CA VAL A 61 -21.12 -18.47 -2.69
C VAL A 61 -21.18 -17.49 -1.52
N ASN A 62 -20.40 -17.77 -0.49
CA ASN A 62 -20.42 -17.01 0.77
C ASN A 62 -21.83 -16.96 1.39
N GLY A 63 -22.55 -18.09 1.37
CA GLY A 63 -23.90 -18.22 1.91
C GLY A 63 -25.02 -17.63 1.03
N ALA A 64 -24.70 -16.91 -0.05
CA ALA A 64 -25.70 -16.36 -0.98
C ALA A 64 -25.93 -17.29 -2.17
N ARG A 65 -27.22 -17.57 -2.50
CA ARG A 65 -27.58 -18.35 -3.70
C ARG A 65 -27.15 -17.60 -4.96
N VAL A 66 -26.51 -18.30 -5.88
CA VAL A 66 -26.02 -17.72 -7.14
C VAL A 66 -26.46 -18.53 -8.35
N ILE A 67 -26.75 -17.83 -9.45
CA ILE A 67 -26.91 -18.44 -10.77
C ILE A 67 -25.54 -18.48 -11.46
N SER A 68 -24.83 -17.35 -11.43
CA SER A 68 -23.47 -17.23 -11.95
C SER A 68 -22.72 -16.17 -11.14
N LYS A 69 -21.47 -16.43 -10.80
CA LYS A 69 -20.63 -15.50 -10.03
C LYS A 69 -19.15 -15.77 -10.26
N ASN A 70 -18.36 -14.70 -10.36
CA ASN A 70 -16.90 -14.81 -10.30
C ASN A 70 -16.46 -15.12 -8.87
N ILE A 71 -15.62 -16.13 -8.71
CA ILE A 71 -15.06 -16.59 -7.44
C ILE A 71 -13.55 -16.46 -7.41
N THR A 72 -13.03 -16.29 -6.21
CA THR A 72 -11.60 -16.14 -5.89
C THR A 72 -11.19 -17.16 -4.84
N ALA A 73 -9.92 -17.18 -4.45
CA ALA A 73 -9.42 -18.11 -3.44
C ALA A 73 -10.03 -17.92 -2.04
N ASP A 74 -10.60 -16.75 -1.75
CA ASP A 74 -11.20 -16.42 -0.45
C ASP A 74 -12.71 -16.78 -0.39
N ASP A 75 -13.33 -17.13 -1.54
CA ASP A 75 -14.76 -17.42 -1.58
C ASP A 75 -15.05 -18.87 -1.14
N VAL A 76 -16.07 -19.02 -0.33
CA VAL A 76 -16.60 -20.32 0.09
C VAL A 76 -17.71 -20.72 -0.86
N VAL A 77 -17.54 -21.85 -1.54
CA VAL A 77 -18.54 -22.42 -2.45
C VAL A 77 -19.23 -23.58 -1.77
N GLU A 78 -20.58 -23.59 -1.80
CA GLU A 78 -21.40 -24.65 -1.22
C GLU A 78 -22.44 -25.13 -2.23
N LEU A 79 -22.71 -26.43 -2.21
CA LEU A 79 -23.58 -27.12 -3.16
C LEU A 79 -24.79 -27.75 -2.48
N GLY A 80 -25.97 -27.55 -3.05
CA GLY A 80 -27.20 -28.17 -2.61
C GLY A 80 -27.77 -27.61 -1.30
N GLY A 81 -28.97 -28.11 -0.93
CA GLY A 81 -29.66 -27.62 0.27
C GLY A 81 -29.02 -27.96 1.60
N GLU A 82 -28.10 -28.93 1.62
CA GLU A 82 -27.30 -29.30 2.80
C GLU A 82 -25.99 -28.49 2.90
N HIS A 83 -25.77 -27.50 2.02
CA HIS A 83 -24.61 -26.61 2.02
C HIS A 83 -23.27 -27.37 2.02
N TYR A 84 -23.16 -28.41 1.15
CA TYR A 84 -21.94 -29.18 1.02
C TYR A 84 -20.81 -28.26 0.54
N ARG A 85 -19.75 -28.06 1.36
CA ARG A 85 -18.63 -27.22 1.05
C ARG A 85 -17.70 -27.85 0.00
N LEU A 86 -17.59 -27.21 -1.16
CA LEU A 86 -16.68 -27.60 -2.23
C LEU A 86 -15.26 -27.21 -1.90
N ASP A 87 -14.32 -28.15 -1.96
CA ASP A 87 -12.90 -27.83 -1.94
C ASP A 87 -12.49 -27.29 -3.32
N THR A 88 -12.18 -26.01 -3.37
CA THR A 88 -11.78 -25.29 -4.61
C THR A 88 -10.26 -25.26 -4.83
N SER A 89 -9.47 -25.97 -4.02
CA SER A 89 -7.99 -25.95 -4.09
C SER A 89 -7.45 -26.40 -5.46
N PHE A 90 -8.15 -27.31 -6.14
CA PHE A 90 -7.79 -27.80 -7.49
C PHE A 90 -7.83 -26.69 -8.55
N LEU A 91 -8.61 -25.63 -8.34
CA LEU A 91 -8.72 -24.51 -9.27
C LEU A 91 -7.49 -23.59 -9.23
N LYS A 92 -6.67 -23.65 -8.17
CA LYS A 92 -5.52 -22.76 -7.95
C LYS A 92 -5.90 -21.29 -8.16
N LEU A 93 -6.99 -20.88 -7.54
CA LEU A 93 -7.50 -19.50 -7.64
C LEU A 93 -6.53 -18.52 -6.99
N VAL A 94 -6.53 -17.29 -7.50
CA VAL A 94 -5.76 -16.21 -6.89
C VAL A 94 -6.56 -15.51 -5.81
N LYS A 95 -5.84 -15.00 -4.82
CA LYS A 95 -6.38 -14.11 -3.81
C LYS A 95 -6.44 -12.69 -4.36
N LEU A 96 -7.66 -12.12 -4.46
CA LEU A 96 -7.84 -10.72 -4.81
C LEU A 96 -7.83 -9.86 -3.56
N VAL A 97 -6.94 -8.89 -3.51
CA VAL A 97 -6.73 -8.04 -2.34
C VAL A 97 -6.94 -6.58 -2.71
N SER A 98 -7.75 -5.88 -1.94
CA SER A 98 -7.89 -4.42 -2.10
C SER A 98 -6.67 -3.70 -1.53
N ILE A 99 -6.12 -2.77 -2.31
CA ILE A 99 -4.99 -1.92 -1.93
C ILE A 99 -5.36 -0.43 -1.82
N SER A 100 -6.65 -0.08 -1.88
CA SER A 100 -7.09 1.32 -1.85
C SER A 100 -6.60 2.10 -0.63
N HIS A 101 -6.48 1.44 0.53
CA HIS A 101 -5.94 2.08 1.75
C HIS A 101 -4.46 2.46 1.61
N LEU A 102 -3.68 1.76 0.78
CA LEU A 102 -2.25 2.04 0.56
C LEU A 102 -2.04 3.37 -0.16
N GLU A 103 -3.01 3.81 -0.98
CA GLU A 103 -2.97 5.12 -1.64
C GLU A 103 -2.89 6.25 -0.62
N LYS A 104 -3.75 6.20 0.39
CA LYS A 104 -3.76 7.20 1.46
C LYS A 104 -2.44 7.22 2.23
N VAL A 105 -1.95 6.04 2.61
CA VAL A 105 -0.67 5.90 3.34
C VAL A 105 0.49 6.45 2.51
N TRP A 106 0.52 6.13 1.21
CA TRP A 106 1.55 6.64 0.30
C TRP A 106 1.50 8.16 0.17
N ASN A 107 0.32 8.73 -0.11
CA ASN A 107 0.14 10.17 -0.31
C ASN A 107 0.48 10.96 0.96
N GLU A 108 0.10 10.49 2.14
CA GLU A 108 0.47 11.12 3.41
C GLU A 108 1.99 11.12 3.63
N PHE A 109 2.65 10.03 3.29
CA PHE A 109 4.09 9.91 3.40
C PHE A 109 4.82 10.82 2.40
N GLU A 110 4.39 10.86 1.15
CA GLU A 110 4.96 11.70 0.09
C GLU A 110 4.83 13.20 0.42
N GLN A 111 3.65 13.63 0.87
CA GLN A 111 3.43 15.00 1.34
C GLN A 111 4.31 15.37 2.54
N TRP A 112 4.53 14.42 3.44
CA TRP A 112 5.42 14.64 4.57
C TRP A 112 6.88 14.76 4.11
N GLU A 113 7.37 13.89 3.21
CA GLU A 113 8.71 14.01 2.64
C GLU A 113 8.93 15.36 1.94
N GLU A 114 7.95 15.80 1.17
CA GLU A 114 8.01 17.09 0.47
C GLU A 114 8.09 18.26 1.46
N LYS A 115 7.25 18.28 2.49
CA LYS A 115 7.31 19.28 3.56
C LYS A 115 8.67 19.30 4.25
N GLN A 116 9.28 18.14 4.49
CA GLN A 116 10.60 18.03 5.09
C GLN A 116 11.68 18.64 4.17
N LYS A 117 11.67 18.32 2.87
CA LYS A 117 12.59 18.91 1.89
C LYS A 117 12.50 20.44 1.86
N ILE A 118 11.28 20.97 1.79
CA ILE A 118 11.03 22.42 1.81
C ILE A 118 11.53 23.06 3.12
N SER A 119 11.26 22.41 4.26
CA SER A 119 11.71 22.90 5.58
C SER A 119 13.23 22.97 5.67
N VAL A 120 13.94 21.93 5.19
CA VAL A 120 15.42 21.92 5.15
C VAL A 120 15.95 22.99 4.23
N GLN A 121 15.37 23.15 3.03
CA GLN A 121 15.77 24.14 2.07
C GLN A 121 15.59 25.57 2.61
N ARG A 122 14.45 25.87 3.24
CA ARG A 122 14.20 27.16 3.91
C ARG A 122 15.20 27.42 5.05
N SER A 123 15.49 26.41 5.86
CA SER A 123 16.48 26.53 6.95
C SER A 123 17.87 26.85 6.40
N ASN A 124 18.29 26.21 5.30
CA ASN A 124 19.57 26.45 4.66
C ASN A 124 19.63 27.83 4.02
N ALA A 125 18.56 28.31 3.38
CA ALA A 125 18.45 29.65 2.84
C ALA A 125 18.60 30.72 3.94
N LEU A 126 17.93 30.57 5.07
CA LEU A 126 18.03 31.44 6.23
C LEU A 126 19.48 31.50 6.77
N LYS A 127 20.15 30.35 6.88
CA LYS A 127 21.57 30.29 7.29
C LYS A 127 22.48 30.99 6.30
N GLY A 128 22.21 30.88 5.00
CA GLY A 128 22.93 31.63 3.97
C GLY A 128 22.79 33.16 4.11
N ILE A 129 21.56 33.63 4.34
CA ILE A 129 21.25 35.04 4.54
C ILE A 129 22.00 35.60 5.77
N THR A 130 21.95 34.87 6.91
CA THR A 130 22.69 35.31 8.12
C THR A 130 24.19 35.33 7.91
N GLY A 131 24.76 34.42 7.11
CA GLY A 131 26.14 34.42 6.72
C GLY A 131 26.54 35.68 5.89
N LEU A 132 25.70 36.03 4.92
CA LEU A 132 25.90 37.26 4.11
C LEU A 132 25.88 38.54 4.97
N PHE A 133 24.92 38.63 5.91
CA PHE A 133 24.89 39.77 6.83
C PHE A 133 26.14 39.86 7.69
N SER A 134 26.69 38.75 8.14
CA SER A 134 27.95 38.72 8.91
C SER A 134 29.12 39.19 8.06
N MET A 135 29.23 38.80 6.79
CA MET A 135 30.26 39.29 5.87
C MET A 135 30.13 40.81 5.61
N PHE A 136 28.90 41.27 5.39
CA PHE A 136 28.64 42.72 5.23
C PHE A 136 29.05 43.52 6.47
N ALA A 137 28.74 43.02 7.66
CA ALA A 137 29.15 43.67 8.91
C ALA A 137 30.69 43.79 9.04
N ILE A 138 31.41 42.74 8.60
CA ILE A 138 32.90 42.77 8.58
C ILE A 138 33.41 43.80 7.57
N ILE A 139 32.88 43.85 6.35
CA ILE A 139 33.28 44.76 5.30
C ILE A 139 33.07 46.22 5.76
N ILE A 140 31.90 46.53 6.33
CA ILE A 140 31.59 47.87 6.87
C ILE A 140 32.55 48.24 8.00
N SER A 141 32.98 47.25 8.80
CA SER A 141 33.94 47.52 9.91
C SER A 141 35.32 47.98 9.45
N PHE A 142 35.72 47.60 8.24
CA PHE A 142 37.00 47.97 7.66
C PHE A 142 36.91 49.18 6.71
N SER A 143 35.71 49.67 6.40
CA SER A 143 35.51 50.81 5.50
C SER A 143 35.48 52.09 6.31
N ASP A 144 36.34 53.06 5.93
CA ASP A 144 36.27 54.41 6.44
C ASP A 144 35.28 55.22 5.60
N PHE A 145 34.08 55.39 6.12
CA PHE A 145 32.97 56.07 5.44
C PHE A 145 32.99 57.61 5.61
N GLY A 146 34.10 58.25 6.09
CA GLY A 146 34.14 59.70 6.30
C GLY A 146 33.14 60.27 7.31
N MET A 147 32.50 59.35 8.15
CA MET A 147 31.58 59.73 9.20
C MET A 147 32.32 60.10 10.50
N ASP A 148 31.64 60.84 11.41
CA ASP A 148 32.17 61.12 12.73
C ASP A 148 32.57 59.85 13.49
N LEU A 149 33.75 59.94 14.14
CA LEU A 149 34.37 58.82 14.84
C LEU A 149 33.47 58.22 15.92
N SER A 150 32.61 58.99 16.56
CA SER A 150 31.64 58.51 17.55
C SER A 150 30.55 57.70 16.92
N THR A 151 29.99 58.10 15.79
CA THR A 151 28.93 57.43 15.04
C THR A 151 29.40 56.09 14.47
N VAL A 152 30.64 56.08 13.92
CA VAL A 152 31.26 54.84 13.40
C VAL A 152 31.51 53.83 14.51
N LYS A 153 31.97 54.23 15.68
CA LYS A 153 32.15 53.32 16.85
C LYS A 153 30.83 52.72 17.32
N THR A 154 29.79 53.51 17.43
CA THR A 154 28.48 53.04 17.85
C THR A 154 27.89 52.03 16.84
N LEU A 155 27.98 52.33 15.54
CA LEU A 155 27.52 51.45 14.48
C LEU A 155 28.26 50.11 14.49
N ARG A 156 29.59 50.13 14.65
CA ARG A 156 30.40 48.89 14.76
C ARG A 156 29.96 48.04 15.96
N ILE A 157 29.75 48.64 17.14
CA ILE A 157 29.30 47.90 18.34
C ILE A 157 27.95 47.23 18.06
N VAL A 158 26.98 47.94 17.49
CA VAL A 158 25.66 47.39 17.15
C VAL A 158 25.76 46.24 16.15
N LEU A 159 26.56 46.35 15.13
CA LEU A 159 26.76 45.29 14.13
C LEU A 159 27.42 44.04 14.74
N TYR A 160 28.45 44.22 15.59
CA TYR A 160 29.10 43.10 16.27
C TYR A 160 28.18 42.39 17.25
N THR A 161 27.39 43.12 18.04
CA THR A 161 26.43 42.53 18.98
C THR A 161 25.38 41.73 18.21
N PHE A 162 24.87 42.25 17.10
CA PHE A 162 23.90 41.54 16.27
C PHE A 162 24.51 40.27 15.65
N ALA A 163 25.75 40.34 15.15
CA ALA A 163 26.47 39.18 14.61
C ALA A 163 26.67 38.09 15.67
N ILE A 164 27.10 38.47 16.87
CA ILE A 164 27.28 37.53 17.98
C ILE A 164 25.94 36.86 18.36
N ILE A 165 24.87 37.64 18.51
CA ILE A 165 23.53 37.10 18.81
C ILE A 165 23.06 36.13 17.73
N SER A 166 23.27 36.43 16.45
CA SER A 166 22.86 35.55 15.34
C SER A 166 23.63 34.23 15.32
N VAL A 167 24.92 34.24 15.62
CA VAL A 167 25.75 33.02 15.74
C VAL A 167 25.33 32.21 16.92
N VAL A 168 25.13 32.79 18.08
CA VAL A 168 24.66 32.11 19.30
C VAL A 168 23.28 31.49 19.05
N TRP A 169 22.36 32.23 18.43
CA TRP A 169 21.05 31.72 18.06
C TRP A 169 21.09 30.50 17.10
N THR A 170 21.96 30.56 16.08
CA THR A 170 22.14 29.45 15.14
C THR A 170 22.69 28.20 15.81
N ILE A 171 23.65 28.35 16.73
CA ILE A 171 24.20 27.24 17.52
C ILE A 171 23.10 26.62 18.40
N ILE A 172 22.42 27.46 19.19
CA ILE A 172 21.34 26.97 20.10
C ILE A 172 20.23 26.29 19.31
N SER A 173 19.74 26.91 18.23
CA SER A 173 18.68 26.34 17.40
C SER A 173 19.08 25.01 16.76
N THR A 174 20.32 24.85 16.36
CA THR A 174 20.84 23.62 15.76
C THR A 174 20.95 22.51 16.82
N PHE A 175 21.50 22.83 18.00
CA PHE A 175 21.67 21.83 19.07
C PHE A 175 20.34 21.33 19.65
N PHE A 176 19.37 22.20 19.85
CA PHE A 176 18.10 21.83 20.51
C PHE A 176 17.04 21.30 19.53
N SER A 177 17.02 21.74 18.26
CA SER A 177 15.97 21.33 17.32
C SER A 177 16.34 20.10 16.48
N ALA A 178 17.63 19.86 16.21
CA ALA A 178 18.07 18.75 15.37
C ALA A 178 17.69 17.37 15.92
N PRO A 179 17.94 17.04 17.20
CA PRO A 179 17.63 15.69 17.71
C PRO A 179 16.14 15.37 17.71
N ARG A 180 15.27 16.36 17.98
CA ARG A 180 13.81 16.18 17.91
C ARG A 180 13.34 15.89 16.48
N LYS A 181 13.80 16.68 15.51
CA LYS A 181 13.43 16.48 14.09
C LYS A 181 13.88 15.13 13.55
N VAL A 182 15.08 14.69 13.93
CA VAL A 182 15.60 13.37 13.52
C VAL A 182 14.76 12.24 14.13
N ARG A 183 14.35 12.36 15.40
CA ARG A 183 13.51 11.36 16.05
C ARG A 183 12.12 11.30 15.41
N GLU A 184 11.47 12.44 15.23
CA GLU A 184 10.17 12.53 14.57
C GLU A 184 10.22 11.96 13.13
N ALA A 185 11.30 12.21 12.40
CA ALA A 185 11.50 11.65 11.07
C ALA A 185 11.61 10.13 11.08
N LYS A 186 12.39 9.56 12.01
CA LYS A 186 12.51 8.11 12.17
C LYS A 186 11.18 7.46 12.58
N GLU A 187 10.45 8.06 13.52
CA GLU A 187 9.14 7.56 13.95
C GLU A 187 8.12 7.56 12.81
N ARG A 188 8.13 8.62 11.96
CA ARG A 188 7.27 8.69 10.77
C ARG A 188 7.64 7.66 9.72
N GLU A 189 8.93 7.50 9.47
CA GLU A 189 9.42 6.49 8.53
C GLU A 189 9.08 5.08 9.00
N GLN A 190 9.24 4.80 10.28
CA GLN A 190 8.86 3.50 10.86
C GLN A 190 7.37 3.24 10.70
N ARG A 191 6.49 4.20 11.03
CA ARG A 191 5.04 4.06 10.81
C ARG A 191 4.70 3.78 9.36
N PHE A 192 5.35 4.47 8.42
CA PHE A 192 5.14 4.19 7.01
C PHE A 192 5.46 2.72 6.67
N TYR A 193 6.58 2.17 7.15
CA TYR A 193 6.92 0.77 6.92
C TYR A 193 5.95 -0.21 7.58
N ASP A 194 5.38 0.15 8.71
CA ASP A 194 4.42 -0.67 9.46
C ASP A 194 3.02 -0.64 8.81
N GLU A 195 2.62 0.49 8.23
CA GLU A 195 1.31 0.68 7.60
C GLU A 195 1.31 0.34 6.11
N TYR A 196 2.42 0.59 5.39
CA TYR A 196 2.54 0.33 3.95
C TYR A 196 2.94 -1.12 3.69
N VAL A 197 2.01 -2.02 4.01
CA VAL A 197 2.20 -3.47 3.92
C VAL A 197 1.21 -4.12 2.97
N CYS A 198 1.65 -5.18 2.29
CA CYS A 198 0.74 -5.96 1.45
C CYS A 198 -0.36 -6.61 2.31
N PRO A 199 -1.66 -6.41 2.01
CA PRO A 199 -2.74 -6.99 2.79
C PRO A 199 -2.75 -8.53 2.79
N ALA A 200 -2.21 -9.16 1.73
CA ALA A 200 -2.15 -10.61 1.60
C ALA A 200 -1.03 -11.25 2.43
N CYS A 201 0.22 -10.79 2.26
CA CYS A 201 1.38 -11.40 2.91
C CYS A 201 1.91 -10.63 4.13
N LYS A 202 1.34 -9.46 4.44
CA LYS A 202 1.72 -8.59 5.56
C LYS A 202 3.18 -8.11 5.55
N LYS A 203 3.88 -8.27 4.43
CA LYS A 203 5.25 -7.77 4.27
C LYS A 203 5.22 -6.31 3.82
N SER A 204 6.14 -5.50 4.35
CA SER A 204 6.29 -4.12 3.95
C SER A 204 6.72 -4.02 2.49
N LEU A 205 6.07 -3.13 1.75
CA LEU A 205 6.36 -2.85 0.34
C LEU A 205 7.48 -1.81 0.20
N GLY A 206 7.70 -1.00 1.24
CA GLY A 206 8.76 0.00 1.28
C GLY A 206 8.63 1.08 0.22
N LYS A 207 9.61 1.97 0.17
CA LYS A 207 9.66 3.10 -0.78
C LYS A 207 9.89 2.68 -2.24
N SER A 208 10.38 1.44 -2.47
CA SER A 208 10.69 0.93 -3.81
C SER A 208 9.43 0.69 -4.65
N TYR A 209 8.32 0.44 -3.99
CA TYR A 209 7.04 0.15 -4.64
C TYR A 209 6.03 1.27 -4.37
N ARG A 210 6.12 2.35 -5.15
CA ARG A 210 5.13 3.44 -5.13
C ARG A 210 3.74 2.90 -5.42
N TYR A 211 2.70 3.56 -4.87
CA TYR A 211 1.32 3.13 -5.09
C TYR A 211 0.94 2.98 -6.56
N GLU A 212 1.26 3.99 -7.39
CA GLU A 212 1.03 3.94 -8.85
C GLU A 212 1.69 2.72 -9.51
N ARG A 213 2.92 2.39 -9.08
CA ARG A 213 3.63 1.23 -9.60
C ARG A 213 2.94 -0.08 -9.20
N LEU A 214 2.39 -0.17 -8.00
CA LEU A 214 1.63 -1.34 -7.54
C LEU A 214 0.34 -1.50 -8.35
N VAL A 215 -0.37 -0.40 -8.61
CA VAL A 215 -1.58 -0.40 -9.47
C VAL A 215 -1.24 -0.88 -10.87
N ASN A 216 -0.15 -0.37 -11.48
CA ASN A 216 0.29 -0.77 -12.81
C ASN A 216 0.76 -2.23 -12.88
N LEU A 217 1.36 -2.76 -11.81
CA LEU A 217 1.75 -4.17 -11.74
C LEU A 217 0.54 -5.11 -11.59
N GLY A 218 -0.56 -4.64 -11.00
CA GLY A 218 -1.77 -5.43 -10.75
C GLY A 218 -1.57 -6.59 -9.77
N GLU A 219 -0.35 -6.78 -9.25
CA GLU A 219 -0.03 -7.87 -8.31
C GLU A 219 1.05 -7.46 -7.29
N CYS A 220 1.05 -8.14 -6.16
CA CYS A 220 2.10 -7.95 -5.16
C CYS A 220 3.45 -8.51 -5.66
N PRO A 221 4.51 -7.71 -5.67
CA PRO A 221 5.83 -8.16 -6.11
C PRO A 221 6.44 -9.26 -5.23
N LEU A 222 5.96 -9.38 -3.97
CA LEU A 222 6.51 -10.31 -2.98
C LEU A 222 5.77 -11.66 -2.94
N CYS A 223 4.43 -11.66 -3.02
CA CYS A 223 3.62 -12.87 -2.86
C CYS A 223 2.72 -13.18 -4.06
N LYS A 224 2.75 -12.35 -5.10
CA LYS A 224 1.98 -12.54 -6.34
C LYS A 224 0.44 -12.52 -6.17
N ALA A 225 -0.05 -12.08 -5.00
CA ALA A 225 -1.48 -11.84 -4.81
C ALA A 225 -1.92 -10.72 -5.75
N LYS A 226 -3.00 -10.95 -6.49
CA LYS A 226 -3.52 -9.96 -7.45
C LYS A 226 -4.31 -8.87 -6.72
N PHE A 227 -4.15 -7.65 -7.19
CA PHE A 227 -4.86 -6.51 -6.65
C PHE A 227 -6.22 -6.38 -7.32
N LYS A 228 -7.23 -6.07 -6.51
CA LYS A 228 -8.54 -5.71 -7.03
C LYS A 228 -8.40 -4.31 -7.65
N THR A 229 -8.39 -4.24 -8.96
CA THR A 229 -8.60 -2.98 -9.69
C THR A 229 -10.02 -2.53 -9.43
N ASN A 230 -10.19 -1.34 -8.86
CA ASN A 230 -11.51 -0.71 -8.83
C ASN A 230 -11.90 -0.46 -10.29
N GLU A 231 -12.75 -1.30 -10.84
CA GLU A 231 -13.53 -0.92 -12.00
C GLU A 231 -14.45 0.22 -11.52
N PHE A 232 -14.25 1.40 -12.10
CA PHE A 232 -15.14 2.55 -11.95
C PHE A 232 -16.52 2.23 -12.53
#